data_523335c035b01d2687838bc335103e3e
#
_entry.id   523335c035b01d2687838bc335103e3e
#
_cell.length_a   1.000
_cell.length_b   1.000
_cell.length_c   1.000
_cell.angle_alpha   90.00
_cell.angle_beta   90.00
_cell.angle_gamma   90.00
#
_symmetry.space_group_name_H-M   'P 1'
#
loop_
_entity.id
_entity.type
_entity.pdbx_description
1 polymer ?
#
loop_
_entity_poly.entity_id
_entity_poly.type
_entity_poly.pdbx_seq_one_letter_code
_entity_poly.pdbx_strand_id
1 'polypeptide(L)'
;MKKRLLSMCPIADETAKKRIAEYYDITELKSCTEEELFVLAGTFEALIVPFTPTMLVTERVIDKASNLEIIASSYGGTRQNIADLYAIRKGISVIHTGASRERPMAEYTLALVLSSFLRINNYYHDMCAGEWPRFKYSRTRILKNRKVSVIGYGRIGKAIASLFHWFTPNITVVSKHLTQEEAAKDGVTLTTLNEAFAESEVIILAGGNTPANYHLVGAEQFALMQKDALFVNIARGRMVDEAAMAAVAVERPIFLALDVFETEPLPEDSPLRNKENILITPHRANNPIEFEERWKCLATDLVALANGQRPDSLLTVERAMTMSES
;
A
#
# COMPACT_ATOMS: atom_id res chain seq x y z
N MET A 1 30.13 -16.49 -15.24
CA MET A 1 28.91 -17.17 -15.79
C MET A 1 27.73 -16.43 -15.25
N LYS A 2 26.69 -16.16 -16.06
CA LYS A 2 25.47 -15.51 -15.56
C LYS A 2 24.73 -16.45 -14.62
N LYS A 3 24.09 -15.90 -13.58
CA LYS A 3 23.20 -16.67 -12.69
C LYS A 3 21.91 -17.02 -13.44
N ARG A 4 21.38 -18.22 -13.22
CA ARG A 4 20.13 -18.66 -13.82
C ARG A 4 18.96 -18.08 -13.02
N LEU A 5 18.04 -17.40 -13.71
CA LEU A 5 16.88 -16.75 -13.14
C LEU A 5 15.61 -17.38 -13.71
N LEU A 6 14.73 -17.85 -12.82
CA LEU A 6 13.37 -18.28 -13.18
C LEU A 6 12.38 -17.15 -12.93
N SER A 7 11.72 -16.69 -13.98
CA SER A 7 10.53 -15.82 -13.84
C SER A 7 9.27 -16.67 -13.92
N MET A 8 8.48 -16.67 -12.85
CA MET A 8 7.22 -17.42 -12.77
C MET A 8 6.02 -16.67 -13.35
N CYS A 9 6.28 -15.61 -14.09
CA CYS A 9 5.31 -14.87 -14.89
C CYS A 9 6.05 -14.16 -16.02
N PRO A 10 5.34 -13.74 -17.10
CA PRO A 10 5.94 -12.92 -18.14
C PRO A 10 6.46 -11.60 -17.61
N ILE A 11 7.66 -11.21 -18.01
CA ILE A 11 8.22 -9.87 -17.77
C ILE A 11 7.69 -8.96 -18.86
N ALA A 12 6.67 -8.16 -18.55
CA ALA A 12 5.93 -7.39 -19.55
C ALA A 12 6.72 -6.20 -20.16
N ASP A 13 7.74 -5.70 -19.47
CA ASP A 13 8.58 -4.60 -19.96
C ASP A 13 9.83 -5.17 -20.65
N GLU A 14 9.87 -5.10 -21.97
CA GLU A 14 10.97 -5.61 -22.79
C GLU A 14 12.31 -4.90 -22.49
N THR A 15 12.29 -3.64 -22.08
CA THR A 15 13.52 -2.90 -21.70
C THR A 15 14.06 -3.43 -20.39
N ALA A 16 13.21 -3.64 -19.40
CA ALA A 16 13.57 -4.25 -18.13
C ALA A 16 14.10 -5.68 -18.35
N LYS A 17 13.42 -6.47 -19.18
CA LYS A 17 13.83 -7.84 -19.52
C LYS A 17 15.22 -7.89 -20.14
N LYS A 18 15.50 -7.05 -21.14
CA LYS A 18 16.81 -6.93 -21.76
C LYS A 18 17.90 -6.57 -20.74
N ARG A 19 17.62 -5.60 -19.87
CA ARG A 19 18.56 -5.18 -18.83
C ARG A 19 18.85 -6.29 -17.82
N ILE A 20 17.85 -7.07 -17.41
CA ILE A 20 18.05 -8.25 -16.55
C ILE A 20 18.89 -9.31 -17.28
N ALA A 21 18.60 -9.55 -18.57
CA ALA A 21 19.30 -10.53 -19.38
C ALA A 21 20.81 -10.24 -19.59
N GLU A 22 21.26 -9.00 -19.36
CA GLU A 22 22.69 -8.69 -19.36
C GLU A 22 23.45 -9.42 -18.23
N TYR A 23 22.80 -9.65 -17.09
CA TYR A 23 23.38 -10.21 -15.87
C TYR A 23 22.91 -11.63 -15.54
N TYR A 24 21.70 -12.00 -15.98
CA TYR A 24 21.05 -13.28 -15.70
C TYR A 24 20.73 -14.05 -16.98
N ASP A 25 20.74 -15.40 -16.87
CA ASP A 25 20.18 -16.30 -17.87
C ASP A 25 18.71 -16.57 -17.50
N ILE A 26 17.78 -16.00 -18.27
CA ILE A 26 16.36 -15.94 -17.91
C ILE A 26 15.60 -17.12 -18.52
N THR A 27 14.96 -17.90 -17.65
CA THR A 27 13.88 -18.82 -18.02
C THR A 27 12.54 -18.21 -17.62
N GLU A 28 11.61 -18.07 -18.53
CA GLU A 28 10.31 -17.42 -18.30
C GLU A 28 9.18 -18.41 -18.46
N LEU A 29 8.29 -18.47 -17.47
CA LEU A 29 7.07 -19.25 -17.48
C LEU A 29 5.84 -18.34 -17.64
N LYS A 30 4.73 -18.86 -18.14
CA LYS A 30 3.45 -18.14 -18.17
C LYS A 30 2.78 -18.12 -16.80
N SER A 31 2.94 -19.19 -16.06
CA SER A 31 2.48 -19.38 -14.68
C SER A 31 3.28 -20.49 -14.04
N CYS A 32 3.24 -20.60 -12.72
CA CYS A 32 3.91 -21.66 -11.97
C CYS A 32 3.10 -21.98 -10.71
N THR A 33 2.96 -23.24 -10.40
CA THR A 33 2.43 -23.74 -9.14
C THR A 33 3.57 -24.02 -8.15
N GLU A 34 3.25 -24.18 -6.87
CA GLU A 34 4.26 -24.51 -5.84
C GLU A 34 4.93 -25.86 -6.12
N GLU A 35 4.18 -26.87 -6.60
CA GLU A 35 4.70 -28.18 -6.94
C GLU A 35 5.66 -28.14 -8.14
N GLU A 36 5.31 -27.40 -9.19
CA GLU A 36 6.20 -27.18 -10.32
C GLU A 36 7.49 -26.46 -9.89
N LEU A 37 7.36 -25.43 -9.06
CA LEU A 37 8.51 -24.72 -8.51
C LEU A 37 9.38 -25.65 -7.65
N PHE A 38 8.79 -26.50 -6.83
CA PHE A 38 9.53 -27.46 -6.00
C PHE A 38 10.41 -28.39 -6.84
N VAL A 39 9.91 -28.83 -8.00
CA VAL A 39 10.71 -29.66 -8.94
C VAL A 39 11.89 -28.87 -9.52
N LEU A 40 11.67 -27.60 -9.84
CA LEU A 40 12.65 -26.73 -10.51
C LEU A 40 13.62 -26.05 -9.57
N ALA A 41 13.28 -25.94 -8.28
CA ALA A 41 13.92 -25.04 -7.30
C ALA A 41 15.45 -25.19 -7.20
N GLY A 42 15.99 -26.42 -7.29
CA GLY A 42 17.44 -26.66 -7.22
C GLY A 42 18.22 -26.22 -8.46
N THR A 43 17.55 -25.72 -9.49
CA THR A 43 18.18 -25.36 -10.78
C THR A 43 18.58 -23.89 -10.84
N PHE A 44 17.92 -22.99 -10.11
CA PHE A 44 18.01 -21.55 -10.29
C PHE A 44 18.66 -20.86 -9.08
N GLU A 45 19.43 -19.82 -9.34
CA GLU A 45 20.04 -18.95 -8.33
C GLU A 45 19.16 -17.73 -8.00
N ALA A 46 18.22 -17.39 -8.87
CA ALA A 46 17.29 -16.25 -8.66
C ALA A 46 15.86 -16.60 -9.11
N LEU A 47 14.87 -16.07 -8.39
CA LEU A 47 13.44 -16.23 -8.70
C LEU A 47 12.77 -14.85 -8.84
N ILE A 48 11.91 -14.69 -9.87
CA ILE A 48 10.90 -13.61 -9.92
C ILE A 48 9.55 -14.23 -9.61
N VAL A 49 8.92 -13.74 -8.54
CA VAL A 49 7.68 -14.28 -7.96
C VAL A 49 6.52 -13.34 -8.26
N PRO A 50 5.45 -13.79 -8.97
CA PRO A 50 4.24 -13.00 -9.19
C PRO A 50 3.39 -12.91 -7.93
N PHE A 51 2.38 -12.03 -7.97
CA PHE A 51 1.27 -12.09 -7.04
C PHE A 51 0.34 -13.26 -7.40
N THR A 52 0.03 -14.11 -6.41
CA THR A 52 -0.91 -15.22 -6.53
C THR A 52 -1.76 -15.32 -5.26
N PRO A 53 -2.96 -15.94 -5.34
CA PRO A 53 -3.79 -16.17 -4.15
C PRO A 53 -3.17 -17.11 -3.12
N THR A 54 -2.16 -17.90 -3.53
CA THR A 54 -1.51 -18.92 -2.69
C THR A 54 -0.01 -18.64 -2.55
N MET A 55 0.59 -19.16 -1.48
CA MET A 55 2.03 -19.13 -1.30
C MET A 55 2.72 -20.02 -2.33
N LEU A 56 3.71 -19.46 -3.04
CA LEU A 56 4.51 -20.16 -4.05
C LEU A 56 5.87 -20.58 -3.51
N VAL A 57 6.59 -19.65 -2.87
CA VAL A 57 7.93 -19.92 -2.34
C VAL A 57 7.82 -20.26 -0.87
N THR A 58 7.44 -21.52 -0.60
CA THR A 58 7.29 -22.08 0.75
C THR A 58 8.65 -22.41 1.36
N GLU A 59 8.69 -22.67 2.66
CA GLU A 59 9.91 -23.15 3.34
C GLU A 59 10.44 -24.44 2.70
N ARG A 60 9.55 -25.36 2.30
CA ARG A 60 9.88 -26.60 1.59
C ARG A 60 10.61 -26.33 0.27
N VAL A 61 10.14 -25.35 -0.49
CA VAL A 61 10.79 -24.92 -1.75
C VAL A 61 12.16 -24.32 -1.48
N ILE A 62 12.29 -23.48 -0.47
CA ILE A 62 13.56 -22.85 -0.06
C ILE A 62 14.59 -23.90 0.36
N ASP A 63 14.17 -24.90 1.14
CA ASP A 63 15.08 -25.97 1.58
C ASP A 63 15.57 -26.86 0.42
N LYS A 64 14.73 -27.05 -0.60
CA LYS A 64 15.12 -27.78 -1.82
C LYS A 64 16.07 -26.96 -2.70
N ALA A 65 15.96 -25.65 -2.67
CA ALA A 65 16.69 -24.73 -3.55
C ALA A 65 18.09 -24.39 -3.01
N SER A 66 18.99 -25.37 -2.94
CA SER A 66 20.34 -25.22 -2.37
C SER A 66 21.21 -24.11 -2.99
N ASN A 67 20.92 -23.70 -4.22
CA ASN A 67 21.66 -22.67 -4.96
C ASN A 67 20.94 -21.30 -4.95
N LEU A 68 19.78 -21.18 -4.31
CA LEU A 68 18.97 -19.96 -4.35
C LEU A 68 19.60 -18.84 -3.54
N GLU A 69 19.87 -17.72 -4.17
CA GLU A 69 20.49 -16.53 -3.57
C GLU A 69 19.54 -15.32 -3.54
N ILE A 70 18.59 -15.25 -4.49
CA ILE A 70 17.74 -14.07 -4.68
C ILE A 70 16.29 -14.50 -4.90
N ILE A 71 15.37 -13.88 -4.18
CA ILE A 71 13.92 -13.94 -4.44
C ILE A 71 13.42 -12.53 -4.66
N ALA A 72 12.88 -12.27 -5.85
CA ALA A 72 12.38 -10.96 -6.27
C ALA A 72 10.86 -11.00 -6.43
N SER A 73 10.11 -10.36 -5.52
CA SER A 73 8.68 -10.18 -5.70
C SER A 73 8.40 -9.12 -6.78
N SER A 74 7.69 -9.49 -7.84
CA SER A 74 7.21 -8.52 -8.84
C SER A 74 6.06 -7.65 -8.31
N TYR A 75 5.75 -7.76 -7.03
CA TYR A 75 4.69 -7.06 -6.33
C TYR A 75 5.23 -6.32 -5.09
N GLY A 76 4.45 -5.41 -4.51
CA GLY A 76 4.90 -4.62 -3.36
C GLY A 76 4.88 -5.36 -2.02
N GLY A 77 4.19 -6.49 -1.92
CA GLY A 77 4.18 -7.39 -0.77
C GLY A 77 4.98 -8.66 -1.06
N THR A 78 5.46 -9.33 -0.03
CA THR A 78 6.22 -10.59 -0.14
C THR A 78 5.50 -11.73 0.57
N ARG A 79 4.99 -11.48 1.77
CA ARG A 79 4.54 -12.50 2.71
C ARG A 79 3.39 -13.38 2.21
N GLN A 80 2.60 -12.89 1.28
CA GLN A 80 1.50 -13.68 0.69
C GLN A 80 2.01 -14.82 -0.20
N ASN A 81 3.14 -14.60 -0.88
CA ASN A 81 3.63 -15.53 -1.90
C ASN A 81 5.00 -16.15 -1.57
N ILE A 82 5.68 -15.62 -0.56
CA ILE A 82 7.06 -15.96 -0.19
C ILE A 82 7.15 -16.13 1.33
N ALA A 83 7.74 -17.22 1.80
CA ALA A 83 8.18 -17.38 3.18
C ALA A 83 9.41 -16.49 3.44
N ASP A 84 9.20 -15.18 3.41
CA ASP A 84 10.23 -14.14 3.35
C ASP A 84 11.17 -14.16 4.57
N LEU A 85 10.63 -14.23 5.77
CA LEU A 85 11.42 -14.31 7.01
C LEU A 85 12.31 -15.56 7.04
N TYR A 86 11.78 -16.69 6.55
CA TYR A 86 12.56 -17.93 6.46
C TYR A 86 13.69 -17.80 5.45
N ALA A 87 13.40 -17.27 4.25
CA ALA A 87 14.40 -17.00 3.22
C ALA A 87 15.52 -16.08 3.71
N ILE A 88 15.18 -14.96 4.35
CA ILE A 88 16.16 -13.99 4.89
C ILE A 88 17.05 -14.64 5.96
N ARG A 89 16.47 -15.44 6.86
CA ARG A 89 17.25 -16.17 7.89
C ARG A 89 18.20 -17.22 7.31
N LYS A 90 17.89 -17.76 6.12
CA LYS A 90 18.77 -18.65 5.35
C LYS A 90 19.84 -17.89 4.57
N GLY A 91 19.88 -16.56 4.63
CA GLY A 91 20.84 -15.71 3.90
C GLY A 91 20.44 -15.40 2.47
N ILE A 92 19.19 -15.70 2.06
CA ILE A 92 18.68 -15.40 0.73
C ILE A 92 18.22 -13.94 0.68
N SER A 93 18.65 -13.21 -0.33
CA SER A 93 18.25 -11.83 -0.58
C SER A 93 16.79 -11.77 -1.07
N VAL A 94 15.92 -11.11 -0.33
CA VAL A 94 14.51 -10.90 -0.73
C VAL A 94 14.30 -9.44 -1.09
N ILE A 95 13.90 -9.16 -2.33
CA ILE A 95 13.57 -7.81 -2.83
C ILE A 95 12.12 -7.72 -3.30
N HIS A 96 11.57 -6.51 -3.36
CA HIS A 96 10.19 -6.26 -3.77
C HIS A 96 10.02 -4.93 -4.50
N THR A 97 8.96 -4.80 -5.29
CA THR A 97 8.68 -3.61 -6.10
C THR A 97 7.81 -2.55 -5.40
N GLY A 98 7.85 -2.48 -4.07
CA GLY A 98 7.03 -1.54 -3.29
C GLY A 98 7.23 -0.07 -3.66
N ALA A 99 8.41 0.31 -4.17
CA ALA A 99 8.72 1.68 -4.61
C ALA A 99 7.80 2.14 -5.76
N SER A 100 7.42 1.25 -6.67
CA SER A 100 6.53 1.57 -7.80
C SER A 100 5.12 2.00 -7.39
N ARG A 101 4.73 1.83 -6.11
CA ARG A 101 3.41 2.18 -5.58
C ARG A 101 3.38 3.48 -4.81
N GLU A 102 4.53 4.01 -4.43
CA GLU A 102 4.60 5.18 -3.55
C GLU A 102 3.86 6.38 -4.16
N ARG A 103 4.23 6.74 -5.37
CA ARG A 103 3.61 7.88 -6.06
C ARG A 103 2.16 7.63 -6.46
N PRO A 104 1.78 6.49 -7.09
CA PRO A 104 0.39 6.17 -7.41
C PRO A 104 -0.54 6.23 -6.20
N MET A 105 -0.16 5.61 -5.09
CA MET A 105 -0.99 5.61 -3.88
C MET A 105 -1.10 7.01 -3.25
N ALA A 106 -0.03 7.81 -3.29
CA ALA A 106 -0.08 9.18 -2.80
C ALA A 106 -1.04 10.06 -3.64
N GLU A 107 -0.98 9.95 -4.96
CA GLU A 107 -1.88 10.69 -5.86
C GLU A 107 -3.33 10.22 -5.73
N TYR A 108 -3.56 8.92 -5.61
CA TYR A 108 -4.90 8.38 -5.38
C TYR A 108 -5.49 8.88 -4.05
N THR A 109 -4.68 8.88 -2.99
CA THR A 109 -5.08 9.42 -1.69
C THR A 109 -5.45 10.90 -1.78
N LEU A 110 -4.64 11.69 -2.48
CA LEU A 110 -4.93 13.11 -2.73
C LEU A 110 -6.23 13.28 -3.50
N ALA A 111 -6.46 12.47 -4.54
CA ALA A 111 -7.70 12.50 -5.31
C ALA A 111 -8.92 12.18 -4.45
N LEU A 112 -8.86 11.19 -3.54
CA LEU A 112 -9.92 10.89 -2.59
C LEU A 112 -10.21 12.08 -1.67
N VAL A 113 -9.17 12.72 -1.13
CA VAL A 113 -9.31 13.89 -0.25
C VAL A 113 -9.94 15.06 -1.00
N LEU A 114 -9.43 15.40 -2.18
CA LEU A 114 -9.95 16.51 -2.97
C LEU A 114 -11.38 16.25 -3.46
N SER A 115 -11.70 15.03 -3.92
CA SER A 115 -13.05 14.65 -4.32
C SER A 115 -14.05 14.78 -3.17
N SER A 116 -13.66 14.33 -1.97
CA SER A 116 -14.50 14.45 -0.77
C SER A 116 -14.68 15.91 -0.34
N PHE A 117 -13.61 16.69 -0.31
CA PHE A 117 -13.67 18.10 0.11
C PHE A 117 -14.44 18.97 -0.86
N LEU A 118 -14.28 18.76 -2.16
CA LEU A 118 -14.92 19.52 -3.23
C LEU A 118 -16.26 18.91 -3.65
N ARG A 119 -16.69 17.80 -3.06
CA ARG A 119 -17.95 17.10 -3.39
C ARG A 119 -18.06 16.68 -4.86
N ILE A 120 -16.94 16.41 -5.53
CA ILE A 120 -16.93 16.14 -6.98
C ILE A 120 -17.80 14.92 -7.32
N ASN A 121 -17.68 13.83 -6.56
CA ASN A 121 -18.47 12.62 -6.72
C ASN A 121 -19.97 12.85 -6.50
N ASN A 122 -20.35 13.69 -5.53
CA ASN A 122 -21.74 14.02 -5.25
C ASN A 122 -22.34 14.83 -6.41
N TYR A 123 -21.65 15.90 -6.85
CA TYR A 123 -22.08 16.68 -8.02
C TYR A 123 -22.20 15.82 -9.27
N TYR A 124 -21.24 14.93 -9.51
CA TYR A 124 -21.28 14.02 -10.66
C TYR A 124 -22.51 13.11 -10.61
N HIS A 125 -22.78 12.49 -9.46
CA HIS A 125 -23.93 11.62 -9.26
C HIS A 125 -25.25 12.35 -9.54
N ASP A 126 -25.44 13.53 -8.95
CA ASP A 126 -26.65 14.33 -9.12
C ASP A 126 -26.84 14.79 -10.59
N MET A 127 -25.75 15.22 -11.24
CA MET A 127 -25.79 15.60 -12.66
C MET A 127 -26.17 14.41 -13.55
N CYS A 128 -25.68 13.21 -13.26
CA CYS A 128 -26.09 11.98 -13.98
C CYS A 128 -27.56 11.63 -13.73
N ALA A 129 -28.12 11.98 -12.57
CA ALA A 129 -29.54 11.84 -12.27
C ALA A 129 -30.44 12.94 -12.91
N GLY A 130 -29.85 13.87 -13.66
CA GLY A 130 -30.54 14.95 -14.33
C GLY A 130 -30.80 16.18 -13.44
N GLU A 131 -30.23 16.26 -12.25
CA GLU A 131 -30.31 17.40 -11.36
C GLU A 131 -29.32 18.52 -11.76
N TRP A 132 -29.56 19.74 -11.27
CA TRP A 132 -28.66 20.88 -11.34
C TRP A 132 -28.27 21.33 -9.92
N PRO A 133 -27.35 20.66 -9.20
CA PRO A 133 -27.15 20.80 -7.76
C PRO A 133 -26.28 21.99 -7.35
N ARG A 134 -26.23 23.09 -8.12
CA ARG A 134 -25.33 24.24 -7.95
C ARG A 134 -25.23 24.76 -6.50
N PHE A 135 -26.30 24.68 -5.74
CA PHE A 135 -26.42 25.20 -4.37
C PHE A 135 -26.78 24.11 -3.34
N LYS A 136 -26.83 22.85 -3.74
CA LYS A 136 -27.21 21.73 -2.87
C LYS A 136 -26.19 21.51 -1.75
N TYR A 137 -24.92 21.55 -2.11
CA TYR A 137 -23.80 21.33 -1.18
C TYR A 137 -23.17 22.67 -0.78
N SER A 138 -23.63 23.24 0.33
CA SER A 138 -23.25 24.60 0.75
C SER A 138 -21.82 24.74 1.28
N ARG A 139 -21.08 23.64 1.51
CA ARG A 139 -19.76 23.66 2.17
C ARG A 139 -18.76 22.74 1.48
N THR A 140 -18.24 23.20 0.36
CA THR A 140 -16.99 22.66 -0.19
C THR A 140 -15.79 23.26 0.57
N ARG A 141 -14.69 22.50 0.68
CA ARG A 141 -13.50 22.90 1.41
C ARG A 141 -12.27 22.72 0.53
N ILE A 142 -11.23 23.48 0.81
CA ILE A 142 -9.93 23.32 0.17
C ILE A 142 -8.92 22.75 1.17
N LEU A 143 -7.88 22.08 0.69
CA LEU A 143 -6.87 21.44 1.52
C LEU A 143 -5.85 22.43 2.10
N LYS A 144 -5.78 23.65 1.58
CA LYS A 144 -4.81 24.67 1.98
C LYS A 144 -4.87 24.91 3.50
N ASN A 145 -3.70 24.80 4.16
CA ASN A 145 -3.49 25.04 5.59
C ASN A 145 -4.29 24.11 6.53
N ARG A 146 -4.91 23.05 6.04
CA ARG A 146 -5.61 22.06 6.88
C ARG A 146 -4.62 21.21 7.64
N LYS A 147 -4.99 20.78 8.85
CA LYS A 147 -4.21 19.81 9.62
C LYS A 147 -4.49 18.41 9.09
N VAL A 148 -3.44 17.74 8.65
CA VAL A 148 -3.47 16.39 8.06
C VAL A 148 -2.65 15.44 8.93
N SER A 149 -3.24 14.34 9.36
CA SER A 149 -2.53 13.25 10.04
C SER A 149 -2.39 12.03 9.16
N VAL A 150 -1.19 11.46 9.10
CA VAL A 150 -0.90 10.20 8.42
C VAL A 150 -0.58 9.13 9.47
N ILE A 151 -1.44 8.12 9.57
CA ILE A 151 -1.29 6.99 10.49
C ILE A 151 -0.51 5.87 9.77
N GLY A 152 0.73 5.64 10.21
CA GLY A 152 1.69 4.78 9.52
C GLY A 152 2.62 5.58 8.61
N TYR A 153 3.91 5.67 8.98
CA TYR A 153 4.92 6.45 8.27
C TYR A 153 5.98 5.56 7.62
N GLY A 154 5.49 4.53 6.89
CA GLY A 154 6.29 3.74 5.96
C GLY A 154 6.47 4.45 4.62
N ARG A 155 6.90 3.71 3.57
CA ARG A 155 7.14 4.27 2.23
C ARG A 155 5.91 5.02 1.68
N ILE A 156 4.72 4.44 1.79
CA ILE A 156 3.48 5.06 1.31
C ILE A 156 3.12 6.29 2.15
N GLY A 157 3.13 6.19 3.49
CA GLY A 157 2.82 7.33 4.36
C GLY A 157 3.78 8.50 4.15
N LYS A 158 5.07 8.22 3.93
CA LYS A 158 6.07 9.25 3.59
C LYS A 158 5.79 9.90 2.24
N ALA A 159 5.44 9.12 1.21
CA ALA A 159 5.08 9.64 -0.10
C ALA A 159 3.82 10.52 -0.05
N ILE A 160 2.81 10.11 0.74
CA ILE A 160 1.59 10.90 0.98
C ILE A 160 1.96 12.22 1.66
N ALA A 161 2.69 12.20 2.77
CA ALA A 161 3.08 13.41 3.49
C ALA A 161 3.87 14.38 2.57
N SER A 162 4.84 13.86 1.82
CA SER A 162 5.61 14.63 0.86
C SER A 162 4.74 15.32 -0.21
N LEU A 163 3.74 14.60 -0.76
CA LEU A 163 2.82 15.19 -1.74
C LEU A 163 1.91 16.24 -1.10
N PHE A 164 1.42 15.99 0.11
CA PHE A 164 0.49 16.89 0.82
C PHE A 164 1.16 18.17 1.29
N HIS A 165 2.49 18.21 1.45
CA HIS A 165 3.23 19.46 1.74
C HIS A 165 3.04 20.56 0.69
N TRP A 166 2.69 20.22 -0.54
CA TRP A 166 2.34 21.22 -1.57
C TRP A 166 1.05 21.98 -1.27
N PHE A 167 0.21 21.46 -0.36
CA PHE A 167 -1.09 22.02 -0.02
C PHE A 167 -1.13 22.58 1.40
N THR A 168 -0.41 21.97 2.34
CA THR A 168 -0.42 22.36 3.75
C THR A 168 0.92 22.07 4.41
N PRO A 169 1.44 22.99 5.27
CA PRO A 169 2.59 22.71 6.10
C PRO A 169 2.24 21.88 7.36
N ASN A 170 0.94 21.75 7.69
CA ASN A 170 0.47 21.20 8.96
C ASN A 170 0.28 19.68 8.87
N ILE A 171 1.38 18.91 8.75
CA ILE A 171 1.34 17.47 8.64
C ILE A 171 1.87 16.83 9.92
N THR A 172 1.04 15.99 10.54
CA THR A 172 1.41 15.15 11.65
C THR A 172 1.43 13.68 11.27
N VAL A 173 2.20 12.88 11.99
CA VAL A 173 2.34 11.44 11.67
C VAL A 173 2.28 10.61 12.95
N VAL A 174 1.60 9.45 12.85
CA VAL A 174 1.59 8.42 13.90
C VAL A 174 2.52 7.31 13.47
N SER A 175 3.62 7.12 14.17
CA SER A 175 4.61 6.08 13.86
C SER A 175 5.29 5.58 15.14
N LYS A 176 5.49 4.26 15.23
CA LYS A 176 6.23 3.64 16.34
C LYS A 176 7.75 3.60 16.09
N HIS A 177 8.18 3.86 14.85
CA HIS A 177 9.57 3.65 14.43
C HIS A 177 10.28 4.95 14.01
N LEU A 178 9.56 6.06 13.91
CA LEU A 178 10.11 7.36 13.53
C LEU A 178 10.56 8.12 14.77
N THR A 179 11.77 8.63 14.76
CA THR A 179 12.28 9.52 15.81
C THR A 179 11.85 10.97 15.58
N GLN A 180 11.89 11.80 16.61
CA GLN A 180 11.61 13.25 16.48
C GLN A 180 12.55 13.95 15.49
N GLU A 181 13.83 13.53 15.48
CA GLU A 181 14.83 14.10 14.57
C GLU A 181 14.54 13.77 13.11
N GLU A 182 14.17 12.51 12.82
CA GLU A 182 13.77 12.08 11.47
C GLU A 182 12.49 12.77 11.02
N ALA A 183 11.49 12.88 11.90
CA ALA A 183 10.26 13.61 11.63
C ALA A 183 10.52 15.07 11.25
N ALA A 184 11.39 15.76 12.02
CA ALA A 184 11.76 17.14 11.75
C ALA A 184 12.48 17.30 10.40
N LYS A 185 13.36 16.36 10.01
CA LYS A 185 14.02 16.36 8.70
C LYS A 185 13.03 16.23 7.54
N ASP A 186 11.98 15.43 7.73
CA ASP A 186 10.93 15.25 6.74
C ASP A 186 9.86 16.37 6.79
N GLY A 187 9.99 17.34 7.70
CA GLY A 187 9.05 18.45 7.87
C GLY A 187 7.70 18.06 8.48
N VAL A 188 7.63 16.92 9.17
CA VAL A 188 6.41 16.43 9.83
C VAL A 188 6.56 16.43 11.35
N THR A 189 5.44 16.38 12.07
CA THR A 189 5.41 16.33 13.53
C THR A 189 4.86 14.99 14.01
N LEU A 190 5.55 14.33 14.95
CA LEU A 190 5.02 13.14 15.60
C LEU A 190 3.83 13.47 16.50
N THR A 191 2.82 12.60 16.47
CA THR A 191 1.62 12.69 17.31
C THR A 191 1.15 11.30 17.73
N THR A 192 0.26 11.23 18.69
CA THR A 192 -0.40 10.00 19.10
C THR A 192 -1.62 9.69 18.20
N LEU A 193 -2.11 8.46 18.24
CA LEU A 193 -3.30 8.08 17.49
C LEU A 193 -4.52 8.94 17.88
N ASN A 194 -4.77 9.09 19.17
CA ASN A 194 -5.93 9.85 19.66
C ASN A 194 -5.81 11.35 19.34
N GLU A 195 -4.64 11.95 19.46
CA GLU A 195 -4.40 13.35 19.07
C GLU A 195 -4.62 13.53 17.54
N ALA A 196 -4.18 12.57 16.72
CA ALA A 196 -4.41 12.60 15.28
C ALA A 196 -5.90 12.70 14.95
N PHE A 197 -6.74 11.92 15.64
CA PHE A 197 -8.20 11.95 15.45
C PHE A 197 -8.86 13.20 16.05
N ALA A 198 -8.38 13.66 17.22
CA ALA A 198 -8.98 14.82 17.90
C ALA A 198 -8.67 16.16 17.22
N GLU A 199 -7.51 16.28 16.59
CA GLU A 199 -7.01 17.58 16.16
C GLU A 199 -6.95 17.75 14.63
N SER A 200 -7.11 16.68 13.84
CA SER A 200 -6.93 16.78 12.40
C SER A 200 -8.26 16.89 11.64
N GLU A 201 -8.20 17.62 10.54
CA GLU A 201 -9.31 17.76 9.61
C GLU A 201 -9.30 16.68 8.52
N VAL A 202 -8.12 16.08 8.28
CA VAL A 202 -7.92 14.93 7.40
C VAL A 202 -7.07 13.90 8.12
N ILE A 203 -7.58 12.68 8.25
CA ILE A 203 -6.90 11.56 8.88
C ILE A 203 -6.73 10.45 7.85
N ILE A 204 -5.50 10.08 7.53
CA ILE A 204 -5.18 9.11 6.46
C ILE A 204 -4.55 7.87 7.10
N LEU A 205 -5.19 6.72 6.94
CA LEU A 205 -4.65 5.43 7.38
C LEU A 205 -3.83 4.81 6.25
N ALA A 206 -2.50 4.73 6.46
CA ALA A 206 -1.49 4.21 5.53
C ALA A 206 -0.55 3.19 6.18
N GLY A 207 -0.95 2.61 7.30
CA GLY A 207 -0.18 1.63 8.07
C GLY A 207 -0.15 0.25 7.43
N GLY A 208 0.78 -0.61 7.88
CA GLY A 208 0.81 -2.03 7.51
C GLY A 208 -0.25 -2.84 8.27
N ASN A 209 -0.88 -3.81 7.60
CA ASN A 209 -1.79 -4.77 8.22
C ASN A 209 -0.96 -5.84 8.95
N THR A 210 -0.72 -5.63 10.22
CA THR A 210 -0.10 -6.61 11.12
C THR A 210 -1.10 -7.07 12.17
N PRO A 211 -0.91 -8.22 12.83
CA PRO A 211 -1.82 -8.65 13.92
C PRO A 211 -2.00 -7.59 15.02
N ALA A 212 -0.95 -6.81 15.30
CA ALA A 212 -0.98 -5.71 16.28
C ALA A 212 -1.80 -4.49 15.85
N ASN A 213 -2.16 -4.41 14.57
CA ASN A 213 -2.93 -3.31 14.01
C ASN A 213 -4.38 -3.72 13.65
N TYR A 214 -4.81 -4.93 14.05
CA TYR A 214 -6.20 -5.34 13.90
C TYR A 214 -7.11 -4.40 14.71
N HIS A 215 -8.14 -3.82 14.08
CA HIS A 215 -9.02 -2.82 14.66
C HIS A 215 -8.28 -1.70 15.41
N LEU A 216 -7.14 -1.26 14.85
CA LEU A 216 -6.38 -0.13 15.39
C LEU A 216 -7.22 1.14 15.54
N VAL A 217 -8.18 1.32 14.63
CA VAL A 217 -9.13 2.44 14.62
C VAL A 217 -10.52 1.88 14.92
N GLY A 218 -11.10 2.31 16.02
CA GLY A 218 -12.42 1.88 16.47
C GLY A 218 -13.30 3.03 16.94
N ALA A 219 -14.37 2.73 17.67
CA ALA A 219 -15.36 3.69 18.13
C ALA A 219 -14.75 4.85 18.92
N GLU A 220 -13.72 4.58 19.75
CA GLU A 220 -13.01 5.61 20.51
C GLU A 220 -12.41 6.67 19.60
N GLN A 221 -11.64 6.25 18.58
CA GLN A 221 -10.99 7.18 17.66
C GLN A 221 -12.00 7.97 16.83
N PHE A 222 -13.03 7.31 16.31
CA PHE A 222 -14.09 7.99 15.56
C PHE A 222 -14.87 8.99 16.42
N ALA A 223 -15.05 8.71 17.72
CA ALA A 223 -15.70 9.65 18.66
C ALA A 223 -14.88 10.94 18.86
N LEU A 224 -13.57 10.91 18.71
CA LEU A 224 -12.67 12.06 18.82
C LEU A 224 -12.70 12.97 17.58
N MET A 225 -13.12 12.47 16.42
CA MET A 225 -13.07 13.25 15.18
C MET A 225 -13.84 14.58 15.30
N GLN A 226 -13.26 15.62 14.74
CA GLN A 226 -13.91 16.91 14.66
C GLN A 226 -15.12 16.86 13.70
N LYS A 227 -16.04 17.79 13.89
CA LYS A 227 -17.12 18.02 12.92
C LYS A 227 -16.53 18.29 11.54
N ASP A 228 -17.12 17.68 10.52
CA ASP A 228 -16.71 17.77 9.12
C ASP A 228 -15.28 17.21 8.84
N ALA A 229 -14.62 16.54 9.78
CA ALA A 229 -13.34 15.88 9.50
C ALA A 229 -13.52 14.71 8.51
N LEU A 230 -12.46 14.42 7.76
CA LEU A 230 -12.42 13.35 6.76
C LEU A 230 -11.45 12.25 7.23
N PHE A 231 -11.96 11.02 7.32
CA PHE A 231 -11.13 9.83 7.48
C PHE A 231 -10.95 9.13 6.14
N VAL A 232 -9.71 8.78 5.81
CA VAL A 232 -9.32 8.11 4.56
C VAL A 232 -8.66 6.77 4.88
N ASN A 233 -9.17 5.67 4.34
CA ASN A 233 -8.53 4.37 4.46
C ASN A 233 -8.08 3.85 3.08
N ILE A 234 -6.76 3.81 2.88
CA ILE A 234 -6.10 3.20 1.71
C ILE A 234 -5.15 2.06 2.14
N ALA A 235 -5.22 1.66 3.40
CA ALA A 235 -4.35 0.63 3.97
C ALA A 235 -4.97 -0.76 3.85
N ARG A 236 -5.79 -1.17 4.83
CA ARG A 236 -6.58 -2.41 4.83
C ARG A 236 -7.86 -2.22 5.66
N GLY A 237 -8.94 -2.88 5.26
CA GLY A 237 -10.21 -2.83 5.98
C GLY A 237 -10.09 -3.31 7.42
N ARG A 238 -9.44 -4.46 7.65
CA ARG A 238 -9.26 -5.08 8.97
C ARG A 238 -8.52 -4.24 10.03
N MET A 239 -7.91 -3.12 9.65
CA MET A 239 -7.31 -2.17 10.59
C MET A 239 -8.36 -1.25 11.23
N VAL A 240 -9.59 -1.28 10.75
CA VAL A 240 -10.71 -0.45 11.20
C VAL A 240 -11.84 -1.36 11.66
N ASP A 241 -12.45 -1.05 12.79
CA ASP A 241 -13.75 -1.61 13.16
C ASP A 241 -14.80 -0.97 12.23
N GLU A 242 -15.15 -1.69 11.15
CA GLU A 242 -16.03 -1.19 10.09
C GLU A 242 -17.45 -0.94 10.62
N ALA A 243 -17.92 -1.74 11.57
CA ALA A 243 -19.24 -1.56 12.16
C ALA A 243 -19.29 -0.28 13.01
N ALA A 244 -18.28 -0.03 13.84
CA ALA A 244 -18.17 1.20 14.61
C ALA A 244 -18.04 2.44 13.70
N MET A 245 -17.24 2.35 12.63
CA MET A 245 -17.09 3.41 11.62
C MET A 245 -18.43 3.75 10.95
N ALA A 246 -19.18 2.74 10.51
CA ALA A 246 -20.46 2.93 9.85
C ALA A 246 -21.49 3.57 10.79
N ALA A 247 -21.56 3.14 12.04
CA ALA A 247 -22.45 3.70 13.04
C ALA A 247 -22.17 5.19 13.28
N VAL A 248 -20.90 5.55 13.50
CA VAL A 248 -20.52 6.94 13.75
C VAL A 248 -20.75 7.83 12.53
N ALA A 249 -20.54 7.33 11.31
CA ALA A 249 -20.77 8.09 10.08
C ALA A 249 -22.26 8.45 9.83
N VAL A 250 -23.17 7.70 10.44
CA VAL A 250 -24.61 8.01 10.42
C VAL A 250 -24.98 9.07 11.48
N GLU A 251 -24.38 8.97 12.65
CA GLU A 251 -24.73 9.79 13.82
C GLU A 251 -24.04 11.16 13.83
N ARG A 252 -22.87 11.25 13.23
CA ARG A 252 -22.03 12.45 13.29
C ARG A 252 -21.74 13.03 11.90
N PRO A 253 -21.60 14.35 11.78
CA PRO A 253 -21.24 15.02 10.53
C PRO A 253 -19.74 14.86 10.24
N ILE A 254 -19.30 13.63 9.92
CA ILE A 254 -17.96 13.33 9.45
C ILE A 254 -18.00 12.77 8.04
N PHE A 255 -16.85 12.76 7.36
CA PHE A 255 -16.68 12.23 6.02
C PHE A 255 -15.77 11.02 6.01
N LEU A 256 -16.06 10.07 5.13
CA LEU A 256 -15.25 8.89 4.91
C LEU A 256 -14.84 8.78 3.44
N ALA A 257 -13.60 8.39 3.16
CA ALA A 257 -13.13 8.00 1.83
C ALA A 257 -12.39 6.67 1.94
N LEU A 258 -12.98 5.61 1.41
CA LEU A 258 -12.58 4.24 1.66
C LEU A 258 -12.26 3.52 0.36
N ASP A 259 -11.04 2.99 0.24
CA ASP A 259 -10.64 2.14 -0.89
C ASP A 259 -10.60 0.66 -0.51
N VAL A 260 -10.66 0.35 0.80
CA VAL A 260 -10.54 -1.00 1.36
C VAL A 260 -11.58 -1.25 2.44
N PHE A 261 -11.99 -2.53 2.61
CA PHE A 261 -13.08 -2.95 3.48
C PHE A 261 -12.70 -4.21 4.26
N GLU A 262 -13.37 -4.50 5.36
CA GLU A 262 -13.17 -5.77 6.11
C GLU A 262 -13.56 -6.99 5.28
N THR A 263 -14.63 -6.85 4.50
CA THR A 263 -15.07 -7.87 3.54
C THR A 263 -14.99 -7.31 2.14
N GLU A 264 -14.19 -7.95 1.28
CA GLU A 264 -14.05 -7.60 -0.13
C GLU A 264 -14.41 -8.80 -1.02
N PRO A 265 -15.27 -8.61 -2.03
CA PRO A 265 -15.97 -7.38 -2.43
C PRO A 265 -16.94 -6.87 -1.36
N LEU A 266 -17.06 -5.52 -1.25
CA LEU A 266 -17.99 -4.89 -0.32
C LEU A 266 -19.43 -5.40 -0.57
N PRO A 267 -20.14 -5.96 0.45
CA PRO A 267 -21.50 -6.47 0.29
C PRO A 267 -22.48 -5.44 -0.29
N GLU A 268 -23.49 -5.90 -1.02
CA GLU A 268 -24.50 -5.03 -1.65
C GLU A 268 -25.35 -4.27 -0.62
N ASP A 269 -25.59 -4.90 0.53
CA ASP A 269 -26.35 -4.36 1.67
C ASP A 269 -25.50 -3.58 2.68
N SER A 270 -24.22 -3.36 2.41
CA SER A 270 -23.34 -2.63 3.31
C SER A 270 -23.88 -1.24 3.64
N PRO A 271 -23.91 -0.85 4.95
CA PRO A 271 -24.36 0.47 5.38
C PRO A 271 -23.48 1.62 4.87
N LEU A 272 -22.30 1.33 4.34
CA LEU A 272 -21.37 2.31 3.76
C LEU A 272 -21.79 2.74 2.36
N ARG A 273 -22.71 2.02 1.69
CA ARG A 273 -23.15 2.34 0.34
C ARG A 273 -24.21 3.47 0.33
N ASN A 274 -24.21 4.22 -0.76
CA ASN A 274 -25.24 5.23 -1.05
C ASN A 274 -25.40 6.33 0.03
N LYS A 275 -24.26 6.75 0.62
CA LYS A 275 -24.21 7.84 1.60
C LYS A 275 -23.51 9.07 1.00
N GLU A 276 -24.08 10.25 1.20
CA GLU A 276 -23.50 11.51 0.69
C GLU A 276 -22.14 11.85 1.28
N ASN A 277 -21.87 11.43 2.52
CA ASN A 277 -20.64 11.69 3.23
C ASN A 277 -19.62 10.57 3.12
N ILE A 278 -19.88 9.51 2.33
CA ILE A 278 -18.99 8.38 2.15
C ILE A 278 -18.63 8.21 0.67
N LEU A 279 -17.36 8.35 0.35
CA LEU A 279 -16.78 8.00 -0.94
C LEU A 279 -16.15 6.61 -0.85
N ILE A 280 -16.58 5.69 -1.71
CA ILE A 280 -16.05 4.32 -1.75
C ILE A 280 -15.45 4.00 -3.12
N THR A 281 -14.34 3.26 -3.12
CA THR A 281 -13.65 2.78 -4.32
C THR A 281 -13.22 1.31 -4.15
N PRO A 282 -13.12 0.52 -5.24
CA PRO A 282 -13.03 -0.93 -5.15
C PRO A 282 -11.57 -1.43 -5.07
N HIS A 283 -10.80 -1.02 -4.05
CA HIS A 283 -9.41 -1.41 -3.79
C HIS A 283 -8.49 -1.18 -5.00
N ARG A 284 -8.47 0.07 -5.50
CA ARG A 284 -7.76 0.46 -6.73
C ARG A 284 -6.60 1.43 -6.54
N ALA A 285 -6.33 1.89 -5.33
CA ALA A 285 -5.28 2.88 -5.06
C ALA A 285 -3.89 2.46 -5.56
N ASN A 286 -3.63 1.18 -5.71
CA ASN A 286 -2.31 0.64 -6.05
C ASN A 286 -2.20 0.08 -7.48
N ASN A 287 -3.18 0.32 -8.37
CA ASN A 287 -3.23 -0.32 -9.68
C ASN A 287 -3.50 0.65 -10.86
N PRO A 288 -2.77 1.74 -10.99
CA PRO A 288 -2.75 2.54 -12.21
C PRO A 288 -1.91 1.85 -13.30
N ILE A 289 -1.95 2.37 -14.52
CA ILE A 289 -1.13 1.88 -15.64
C ILE A 289 0.37 1.96 -15.33
N GLU A 290 0.78 2.97 -14.58
CA GLU A 290 2.16 3.20 -14.11
C GLU A 290 2.66 2.10 -13.16
N PHE A 291 1.77 1.23 -12.67
CA PHE A 291 2.19 0.06 -11.90
C PHE A 291 3.14 -0.85 -12.70
N GLU A 292 3.09 -0.82 -14.02
CA GLU A 292 4.03 -1.56 -14.87
C GLU A 292 5.47 -1.07 -14.75
N GLU A 293 5.71 0.13 -14.19
CA GLU A 293 7.05 0.58 -13.81
C GLU A 293 7.73 -0.30 -12.76
N ARG A 294 6.97 -1.19 -12.10
CA ARG A 294 7.53 -2.23 -11.23
C ARG A 294 8.64 -3.04 -11.90
N TRP A 295 8.52 -3.28 -13.20
CA TRP A 295 9.53 -4.02 -13.93
C TRP A 295 10.86 -3.29 -14.04
N LYS A 296 10.83 -1.96 -14.19
CA LYS A 296 12.02 -1.12 -14.18
C LYS A 296 12.67 -1.09 -12.80
N CYS A 297 11.87 -1.01 -11.72
CA CYS A 297 12.36 -1.11 -10.35
C CYS A 297 13.03 -2.48 -10.12
N LEU A 298 12.35 -3.56 -10.50
CA LEU A 298 12.86 -4.91 -10.35
C LEU A 298 14.19 -5.14 -11.10
N ALA A 299 14.26 -4.65 -12.34
CA ALA A 299 15.49 -4.73 -13.14
C ALA A 299 16.64 -3.95 -12.48
N THR A 300 16.36 -2.76 -11.95
CA THR A 300 17.36 -1.95 -11.26
C THR A 300 17.91 -2.68 -10.04
N ASP A 301 17.04 -3.27 -9.24
CA ASP A 301 17.42 -3.96 -8.00
C ASP A 301 18.16 -5.29 -8.27
N LEU A 302 17.70 -6.07 -9.26
CA LEU A 302 18.41 -7.30 -9.69
C LEU A 302 19.81 -7.00 -10.22
N VAL A 303 19.96 -5.93 -11.01
CA VAL A 303 21.27 -5.48 -11.52
C VAL A 303 22.17 -5.01 -10.37
N ALA A 304 21.61 -4.27 -9.39
CA ALA A 304 22.36 -3.85 -8.21
C ALA A 304 22.91 -5.08 -7.44
N LEU A 305 22.05 -6.08 -7.18
CA LEU A 305 22.47 -7.33 -6.53
C LEU A 305 23.53 -8.08 -7.33
N ALA A 306 23.42 -8.15 -8.66
CA ALA A 306 24.40 -8.78 -9.52
C ALA A 306 25.79 -8.11 -9.45
N ASN A 307 25.81 -6.80 -9.18
CA ASN A 307 27.03 -5.99 -8.99
C ASN A 307 27.49 -5.92 -7.52
N GLY A 308 26.90 -6.70 -6.61
CA GLY A 308 27.25 -6.69 -5.18
C GLY A 308 26.78 -5.44 -4.42
N GLN A 309 25.88 -4.66 -5.01
CA GLN A 309 25.29 -3.47 -4.39
C GLN A 309 24.03 -3.86 -3.62
N ARG A 310 23.72 -3.10 -2.56
CA ARG A 310 22.51 -3.30 -1.74
C ARG A 310 21.39 -2.35 -2.22
N PRO A 311 20.32 -2.86 -2.86
CA PRO A 311 19.18 -2.02 -3.23
C PRO A 311 18.32 -1.66 -2.01
N ASP A 312 17.61 -0.53 -2.09
CA ASP A 312 16.70 -0.07 -1.03
C ASP A 312 15.51 -1.00 -0.80
N SER A 313 15.14 -1.79 -1.80
CA SER A 313 14.08 -2.80 -1.72
C SER A 313 14.49 -4.08 -0.99
N LEU A 314 15.78 -4.24 -0.68
CA LEU A 314 16.26 -5.43 0.05
C LEU A 314 15.67 -5.46 1.45
N LEU A 315 14.95 -6.54 1.76
CA LEU A 315 14.34 -6.74 3.05
C LEU A 315 15.36 -7.13 4.11
N THR A 316 15.26 -6.49 5.27
CA THR A 316 15.83 -6.97 6.54
C THR A 316 14.77 -7.75 7.31
N VAL A 317 15.18 -8.50 8.34
CA VAL A 317 14.24 -9.20 9.23
C VAL A 317 13.24 -8.21 9.85
N GLU A 318 13.73 -7.08 10.38
CA GLU A 318 12.91 -6.06 11.03
C GLU A 318 11.86 -5.50 10.05
N ARG A 319 12.30 -5.21 8.82
CA ARG A 319 11.42 -4.66 7.79
C ARG A 319 10.39 -5.69 7.31
N ALA A 320 10.80 -6.94 7.12
CA ALA A 320 9.88 -8.03 6.78
C ALA A 320 8.81 -8.23 7.86
N MET A 321 9.14 -8.10 9.15
CA MET A 321 8.18 -8.19 10.26
C MET A 321 7.11 -7.07 10.25
N THR A 322 7.39 -5.95 9.62
CA THR A 322 6.44 -4.82 9.50
C THR A 322 5.65 -4.83 8.18
N MET A 323 5.96 -5.76 7.26
CA MET A 323 5.20 -5.91 6.02
C MET A 323 3.78 -6.37 6.31
N SER A 324 2.83 -5.88 5.51
CA SER A 324 1.43 -6.31 5.61
C SER A 324 1.31 -7.82 5.38
N GLU A 325 0.57 -8.46 6.27
CA GLU A 325 -0.03 -9.76 6.00
C GLU A 325 -1.24 -9.59 5.08
N SER A 326 -1.47 -10.58 4.25
CA SER A 326 -2.58 -10.60 3.27
C SER A 326 -3.94 -10.61 3.96
#